data_847422d0ef6a070dcaac35f7789eaba7
#
_entry.id   847422d0ef6a070dcaac35f7789eaba7
#
_cell.length_a   1.000
_cell.length_b   1.000
_cell.length_c   1.000
_cell.angle_alpha   90.00
_cell.angle_beta   90.00
_cell.angle_gamma   90.00
#
_symmetry.space_group_name_H-M   'P 1'
#
loop_
_entity.id
_entity.type
_entity.pdbx_description
1 polymer ?
#
loop_
_entity_poly.entity_id
_entity_poly.type
_entity_poly.pdbx_seq_one_letter_code
_entity_poly.pdbx_strand_id
1 'polypeptide(L)'
;MHSLDSKHTSVSVIIPAFHFVKSLEKVINSVESQTILPNQIIVIDSSNNNEVKKMIDSYKSSVGIIYKSVSKAYPGEARNLGIKLSSQKWVAFLDSKTVPNHNWLEEYLQIIKNESAEVVFGVTKYVAKTEFQNLLKATIYGDNGVETTPGTLIMRDTFLKLGGFIEGVRTSDDLEWRERVRRNGLKCITPKEFSLTYSDISNSIYLNIKRFFLYQLHAASIDVQNKMKDIHLAFFLLLSALVIPRWNAIIGWKESLFYIPDVTKIYLLSLTSIFALKLLIDNLFRKKESSFIFSPFLKTIAFIVVTMMVINWNYAIAKWEEDALLYIPHITKFYVLFLLTSSLLYRGIYFPIKNGIA
;
A
#
# COMPACT_ATOMS: atom_id res chain seq x y z
N MET A 1 -39.42 13.47 6.51
CA MET A 1 -39.18 12.27 7.31
C MET A 1 -39.73 11.09 6.52
N HIS A 2 -38.96 10.56 5.55
CA HIS A 2 -39.35 9.34 4.84
C HIS A 2 -38.63 8.20 5.55
N SER A 3 -39.44 7.33 6.16
CA SER A 3 -39.01 6.12 6.84
C SER A 3 -38.15 5.26 5.91
N LEU A 4 -37.07 4.76 6.42
CA LEU A 4 -36.33 3.62 5.84
C LEU A 4 -37.18 2.36 6.06
N ASP A 5 -38.32 2.27 5.39
CA ASP A 5 -39.24 1.14 5.42
C ASP A 5 -38.83 0.10 4.38
N SER A 6 -37.69 -0.50 4.56
CA SER A 6 -37.46 -1.89 4.18
C SER A 6 -36.20 -2.41 4.92
N LYS A 7 -36.34 -3.52 5.64
CA LYS A 7 -35.22 -4.23 6.29
C LYS A 7 -34.09 -4.62 5.31
N HIS A 8 -34.30 -4.42 4.02
CA HIS A 8 -33.37 -4.76 2.95
C HIS A 8 -32.99 -3.53 2.14
N THR A 9 -31.70 -3.35 1.93
CA THR A 9 -31.14 -2.27 1.11
C THR A 9 -30.76 -2.81 -0.28
N SER A 10 -30.70 -1.95 -1.29
CA SER A 10 -30.23 -2.33 -2.63
C SER A 10 -28.70 -2.51 -2.66
N VAL A 11 -28.15 -3.40 -1.81
CA VAL A 11 -26.72 -3.65 -1.63
C VAL A 11 -26.39 -5.12 -1.89
N SER A 12 -25.34 -5.39 -2.66
CA SER A 12 -24.68 -6.68 -2.77
C SER A 12 -23.36 -6.65 -2.00
N VAL A 13 -23.13 -7.59 -1.10
CA VAL A 13 -21.84 -7.78 -0.41
C VAL A 13 -21.05 -8.83 -1.15
N ILE A 14 -19.85 -8.47 -1.64
CA ILE A 14 -18.98 -9.36 -2.43
C ILE A 14 -17.80 -9.79 -1.56
N ILE A 15 -17.60 -11.11 -1.46
CA ILE A 15 -16.58 -11.73 -0.60
C ILE A 15 -15.73 -12.72 -1.42
N PRO A 16 -14.49 -12.38 -1.77
CA PRO A 16 -13.52 -13.34 -2.23
C PRO A 16 -13.20 -14.38 -1.15
N ALA A 17 -13.22 -15.66 -1.50
CA ALA A 17 -12.91 -16.76 -0.61
C ALA A 17 -11.75 -17.61 -1.13
N PHE A 18 -10.88 -18.04 -0.20
CA PHE A 18 -9.78 -18.97 -0.47
C PHE A 18 -9.41 -19.72 0.81
N HIS A 19 -9.85 -20.97 0.94
CA HIS A 19 -9.60 -21.93 2.04
C HIS A 19 -10.12 -21.58 3.45
N PHE A 20 -10.28 -20.36 3.84
CA PHE A 20 -10.54 -19.95 5.22
C PHE A 20 -12.01 -20.08 5.63
N VAL A 21 -12.54 -21.31 5.68
CA VAL A 21 -13.96 -21.60 5.94
C VAL A 21 -14.50 -20.94 7.21
N LYS A 22 -13.84 -21.19 8.37
CA LYS A 22 -14.28 -20.65 9.67
C LYS A 22 -14.27 -19.09 9.70
N SER A 23 -13.31 -18.49 9.02
CA SER A 23 -13.24 -17.02 8.95
C SER A 23 -14.33 -16.48 8.04
N LEU A 24 -14.58 -17.12 6.89
CA LEU A 24 -15.66 -16.76 5.98
C LEU A 24 -17.04 -16.88 6.66
N GLU A 25 -17.29 -17.97 7.36
CA GLU A 25 -18.53 -18.17 8.13
C GLU A 25 -18.74 -17.06 9.15
N LYS A 26 -17.69 -16.68 9.89
CA LYS A 26 -17.74 -15.55 10.82
C LYS A 26 -18.08 -14.23 10.11
N VAL A 27 -17.52 -13.99 8.92
CA VAL A 27 -17.82 -12.78 8.13
C VAL A 27 -19.27 -12.81 7.64
N ILE A 28 -19.77 -13.92 7.13
CA ILE A 28 -21.18 -14.06 6.70
C ILE A 28 -22.12 -13.82 7.89
N ASN A 29 -21.86 -14.44 9.05
CA ASN A 29 -22.63 -14.21 10.26
C ASN A 29 -22.65 -12.71 10.66
N SER A 30 -21.54 -12.02 10.53
CA SER A 30 -21.48 -10.58 10.86
C SER A 30 -22.22 -9.70 9.84
N VAL A 31 -22.33 -10.13 8.59
CA VAL A 31 -23.16 -9.46 7.57
C VAL A 31 -24.65 -9.69 7.83
N GLU A 32 -25.02 -10.88 8.25
CA GLU A 32 -26.42 -11.20 8.59
C GLU A 32 -26.89 -10.59 9.92
N SER A 33 -25.95 -10.20 10.77
CA SER A 33 -26.24 -9.49 12.03
C SER A 33 -26.26 -7.97 11.89
N GLN A 34 -26.14 -7.42 10.67
CA GLN A 34 -26.17 -5.97 10.47
C GLN A 34 -27.52 -5.37 10.86
N THR A 35 -27.52 -4.12 11.36
CA THR A 35 -28.73 -3.34 11.64
C THR A 35 -29.62 -3.20 10.40
N ILE A 36 -28.99 -3.09 9.24
CA ILE A 36 -29.62 -3.09 7.92
C ILE A 36 -29.01 -4.21 7.08
N LEU A 37 -29.83 -5.12 6.59
CA LEU A 37 -29.37 -6.28 5.82
C LEU A 37 -29.11 -5.93 4.36
N PRO A 38 -28.05 -6.49 3.73
CA PRO A 38 -27.90 -6.45 2.28
C PRO A 38 -28.98 -7.32 1.61
N ASN A 39 -29.20 -7.11 0.32
CA ASN A 39 -30.12 -7.94 -0.46
C ASN A 39 -29.50 -9.29 -0.82
N GLN A 40 -28.20 -9.32 -1.00
CA GLN A 40 -27.50 -10.53 -1.38
C GLN A 40 -26.04 -10.51 -0.92
N ILE A 41 -25.52 -11.71 -0.65
CA ILE A 41 -24.10 -11.97 -0.43
C ILE A 41 -23.58 -12.78 -1.61
N ILE A 42 -22.48 -12.36 -2.20
CA ILE A 42 -21.86 -13.04 -3.35
C ILE A 42 -20.49 -13.54 -2.92
N VAL A 43 -20.34 -14.85 -2.87
CA VAL A 43 -19.08 -15.53 -2.51
C VAL A 43 -18.42 -16.08 -3.78
N ILE A 44 -17.23 -15.59 -4.09
CA ILE A 44 -16.39 -16.06 -5.19
C ILE A 44 -15.26 -16.90 -4.59
N ASP A 45 -15.35 -18.20 -4.77
CA ASP A 45 -14.43 -19.16 -4.17
C ASP A 45 -13.40 -19.64 -5.18
N SER A 46 -12.13 -19.37 -4.92
CA SER A 46 -10.98 -19.84 -5.69
C SER A 46 -10.19 -20.96 -4.98
N SER A 47 -10.79 -21.62 -3.99
CA SER A 47 -10.17 -22.76 -3.30
C SER A 47 -10.06 -23.96 -4.23
N ASN A 48 -9.04 -24.79 -4.01
CA ASN A 48 -8.84 -26.03 -4.74
C ASN A 48 -9.53 -27.24 -4.10
N ASN A 49 -10.42 -27.01 -3.13
CA ASN A 49 -11.22 -28.04 -2.45
C ASN A 49 -12.70 -27.58 -2.33
N ASN A 50 -13.55 -28.46 -1.84
CA ASN A 50 -14.99 -28.21 -1.73
C ASN A 50 -15.44 -27.78 -0.32
N GLU A 51 -14.54 -27.38 0.56
CA GLU A 51 -14.89 -27.07 1.95
C GLU A 51 -15.75 -25.82 2.07
N VAL A 52 -15.41 -24.76 1.33
CA VAL A 52 -16.21 -23.52 1.27
C VAL A 52 -17.60 -23.83 0.70
N LYS A 53 -17.68 -24.61 -0.37
CA LYS A 53 -18.97 -25.03 -0.96
C LYS A 53 -19.82 -25.79 0.04
N LYS A 54 -19.26 -26.79 0.71
CA LYS A 54 -19.98 -27.57 1.74
C LYS A 54 -20.51 -26.69 2.87
N MET A 55 -19.71 -25.74 3.31
CA MET A 55 -20.13 -24.77 4.33
C MET A 55 -21.32 -23.93 3.82
N ILE A 56 -21.22 -23.36 2.63
CA ILE A 56 -22.30 -22.54 2.05
C ILE A 56 -23.58 -23.37 1.84
N ASP A 57 -23.48 -24.60 1.31
CA ASP A 57 -24.62 -25.50 1.07
C ASP A 57 -25.35 -25.88 2.39
N SER A 58 -24.62 -25.94 3.50
CA SER A 58 -25.20 -26.22 4.83
C SER A 58 -25.65 -24.97 5.60
N TYR A 59 -25.25 -23.78 5.14
CA TYR A 59 -25.53 -22.53 5.84
C TYR A 59 -26.96 -22.04 5.63
N LYS A 60 -27.67 -21.85 6.73
CA LYS A 60 -29.05 -21.31 6.69
C LYS A 60 -29.01 -19.79 6.74
N SER A 61 -29.01 -19.19 5.58
CA SER A 61 -28.93 -17.73 5.46
C SER A 61 -30.33 -17.08 5.41
N SER A 62 -30.46 -15.94 6.07
CA SER A 62 -31.62 -15.05 5.94
C SER A 62 -31.49 -14.12 4.73
N VAL A 63 -30.30 -13.99 4.18
CA VAL A 63 -29.95 -13.19 3.00
C VAL A 63 -29.61 -14.14 1.86
N GLY A 64 -30.04 -13.83 0.64
CA GLY A 64 -29.71 -14.69 -0.52
C GLY A 64 -28.20 -14.76 -0.75
N ILE A 65 -27.64 -15.99 -0.71
CA ILE A 65 -26.22 -16.22 -1.00
C ILE A 65 -26.07 -16.74 -2.42
N ILE A 66 -25.28 -16.04 -3.23
CA ILE A 66 -24.82 -16.48 -4.55
C ILE A 66 -23.41 -17.01 -4.39
N TYR A 67 -23.22 -18.32 -4.64
CA TYR A 67 -21.91 -18.96 -4.61
C TYR A 67 -21.41 -19.26 -6.02
N LYS A 68 -20.18 -18.90 -6.29
CA LYS A 68 -19.48 -19.20 -7.55
C LYS A 68 -18.07 -19.73 -7.28
N SER A 69 -17.81 -20.96 -7.67
CA SER A 69 -16.46 -21.53 -7.69
C SER A 69 -15.74 -21.16 -8.99
N VAL A 70 -14.45 -20.88 -8.87
CA VAL A 70 -13.54 -20.60 -9.99
C VAL A 70 -12.23 -21.35 -9.76
N SER A 71 -11.57 -21.78 -10.84
CA SER A 71 -10.33 -22.58 -10.74
C SER A 71 -9.16 -21.79 -10.15
N LYS A 72 -9.09 -20.49 -10.43
CA LYS A 72 -8.08 -19.57 -9.92
C LYS A 72 -8.59 -18.15 -10.06
N ALA A 73 -8.53 -17.39 -8.99
CA ALA A 73 -8.73 -15.93 -9.03
C ALA A 73 -7.97 -15.28 -7.88
N TYR A 74 -7.31 -14.17 -8.17
CA TYR A 74 -6.81 -13.28 -7.13
C TYR A 74 -7.95 -12.41 -6.58
N PRO A 75 -7.77 -11.73 -5.42
CA PRO A 75 -8.86 -10.99 -4.78
C PRO A 75 -9.54 -9.98 -5.70
N GLY A 76 -8.79 -9.22 -6.51
CA GLY A 76 -9.34 -8.26 -7.48
C GLY A 76 -10.19 -8.93 -8.55
N GLU A 77 -9.71 -10.02 -9.15
CA GLU A 77 -10.45 -10.81 -10.13
C GLU A 77 -11.75 -11.38 -9.54
N ALA A 78 -11.66 -11.91 -8.33
CA ALA A 78 -12.83 -12.44 -7.63
C ALA A 78 -13.88 -11.32 -7.36
N ARG A 79 -13.45 -10.12 -6.97
CA ARG A 79 -14.35 -8.97 -6.82
C ARG A 79 -14.98 -8.55 -8.15
N ASN A 80 -14.19 -8.52 -9.24
CA ASN A 80 -14.71 -8.24 -10.59
C ASN A 80 -15.79 -9.23 -11.02
N LEU A 81 -15.57 -10.53 -10.77
CA LEU A 81 -16.58 -11.57 -11.03
C LEU A 81 -17.83 -11.39 -10.17
N GLY A 82 -17.65 -11.07 -8.89
CA GLY A 82 -18.76 -10.81 -7.98
C GLY A 82 -19.64 -9.65 -8.43
N ILE A 83 -19.04 -8.57 -8.94
CA ILE A 83 -19.80 -7.42 -9.46
C ILE A 83 -20.60 -7.79 -10.71
N LYS A 84 -20.04 -8.64 -11.59
CA LYS A 84 -20.80 -9.14 -12.77
C LYS A 84 -22.05 -9.93 -12.36
N LEU A 85 -22.00 -10.63 -11.22
CA LEU A 85 -23.13 -11.38 -10.68
C LEU A 85 -24.08 -10.52 -9.82
N SER A 86 -23.65 -9.31 -9.43
CA SER A 86 -24.48 -8.40 -8.65
C SER A 86 -25.61 -7.82 -9.49
N SER A 87 -26.80 -7.79 -8.90
CA SER A 87 -27.99 -7.13 -9.49
C SER A 87 -28.40 -5.85 -8.75
N GLN A 88 -27.73 -5.52 -7.64
CA GLN A 88 -28.11 -4.41 -6.79
C GLN A 88 -27.45 -3.09 -7.21
N LYS A 89 -28.06 -1.97 -6.80
CA LYS A 89 -27.57 -0.62 -7.10
C LYS A 89 -26.20 -0.34 -6.47
N TRP A 90 -25.98 -0.85 -5.26
CA TRP A 90 -24.77 -0.65 -4.51
C TRP A 90 -24.01 -1.97 -4.37
N VAL A 91 -22.70 -1.89 -4.39
CA VAL A 91 -21.81 -3.02 -4.10
C VAL A 91 -20.90 -2.66 -2.95
N ALA A 92 -20.77 -3.60 -2.02
CA ALA A 92 -19.87 -3.51 -0.88
C ALA A 92 -18.86 -4.65 -0.93
N PHE A 93 -17.61 -4.38 -0.59
CA PHE A 93 -16.54 -5.37 -0.60
C PHE A 93 -16.18 -5.79 0.82
N LEU A 94 -16.02 -7.09 1.04
CA LEU A 94 -15.40 -7.62 2.25
C LEU A 94 -14.34 -8.65 1.85
N ASP A 95 -13.39 -8.90 2.75
CA ASP A 95 -12.50 -10.06 2.64
C ASP A 95 -12.98 -11.14 3.61
N SER A 96 -12.66 -12.40 3.33
CA SER A 96 -13.03 -13.55 4.17
C SER A 96 -12.45 -13.53 5.60
N LYS A 97 -11.69 -12.50 5.96
CA LYS A 97 -11.07 -12.30 7.28
C LYS A 97 -11.33 -10.94 7.90
N THR A 98 -12.08 -10.07 7.24
CA THR A 98 -12.46 -8.74 7.76
C THR A 98 -13.90 -8.79 8.27
N VAL A 99 -14.06 -8.55 9.57
CA VAL A 99 -15.35 -8.58 10.23
C VAL A 99 -15.88 -7.16 10.37
N PRO A 100 -17.01 -6.82 9.74
CA PRO A 100 -17.64 -5.52 9.89
C PRO A 100 -18.29 -5.34 11.27
N ASN A 101 -18.34 -4.09 11.72
CA ASN A 101 -19.13 -3.69 12.89
C ASN A 101 -20.63 -3.88 12.59
N HIS A 102 -21.43 -4.07 13.61
CA HIS A 102 -22.85 -4.37 13.51
C HIS A 102 -23.68 -3.32 12.73
N ASN A 103 -23.25 -2.07 12.71
CA ASN A 103 -23.91 -0.94 12.07
C ASN A 103 -23.19 -0.42 10.81
N TRP A 104 -22.21 -1.16 10.29
CA TRP A 104 -21.37 -0.73 9.17
C TRP A 104 -22.19 -0.32 7.92
N LEU A 105 -23.13 -1.15 7.45
CA LEU A 105 -23.92 -0.83 6.27
C LEU A 105 -24.83 0.39 6.48
N GLU A 106 -25.43 0.49 7.65
CA GLU A 106 -26.28 1.63 8.00
C GLU A 106 -25.49 2.94 8.00
N GLU A 107 -24.37 2.99 8.70
CA GLU A 107 -23.51 4.17 8.76
C GLU A 107 -23.05 4.60 7.36
N TYR A 108 -22.64 3.66 6.52
CA TYR A 108 -22.13 3.98 5.19
C TYR A 108 -23.21 4.48 4.25
N LEU A 109 -24.41 3.93 4.34
CA LEU A 109 -25.59 4.44 3.61
C LEU A 109 -26.02 5.83 4.09
N GLN A 110 -25.91 6.09 5.39
CA GLN A 110 -26.16 7.43 5.95
C GLN A 110 -25.13 8.44 5.45
N ILE A 111 -23.83 8.08 5.42
CA ILE A 111 -22.78 8.94 4.86
C ILE A 111 -23.07 9.24 3.39
N ILE A 112 -23.44 8.24 2.59
CA ILE A 112 -23.80 8.44 1.19
C ILE A 112 -24.93 9.43 1.05
N LYS A 113 -25.97 9.26 1.85
CA LYS A 113 -27.17 10.13 1.79
C LYS A 113 -26.86 11.56 2.24
N ASN A 114 -26.19 11.72 3.38
CA ASN A 114 -25.95 13.02 4.01
C ASN A 114 -24.90 13.84 3.24
N GLU A 115 -23.87 13.18 2.75
CA GLU A 115 -22.76 13.83 2.07
C GLU A 115 -22.88 13.79 0.55
N SER A 116 -23.91 13.15 -0.01
CA SER A 116 -24.01 12.87 -1.45
C SER A 116 -22.73 12.21 -1.98
N ALA A 117 -22.17 11.27 -1.23
CA ALA A 117 -20.96 10.56 -1.59
C ALA A 117 -21.26 9.50 -2.66
N GLU A 118 -20.32 9.32 -3.60
CA GLU A 118 -20.39 8.27 -4.62
C GLU A 118 -19.66 7.01 -4.17
N VAL A 119 -18.68 7.19 -3.28
CA VAL A 119 -17.86 6.12 -2.71
C VAL A 119 -17.59 6.42 -1.24
N VAL A 120 -17.79 5.40 -0.39
CA VAL A 120 -17.34 5.43 1.01
C VAL A 120 -16.34 4.31 1.18
N PHE A 121 -15.07 4.67 1.43
CA PHE A 121 -14.00 3.69 1.62
C PHE A 121 -14.09 3.00 2.99
N GLY A 122 -13.73 1.71 3.03
CA GLY A 122 -13.64 0.97 4.28
C GLY A 122 -12.49 1.46 5.15
N VAL A 123 -12.68 1.38 6.47
CA VAL A 123 -11.61 1.64 7.45
C VAL A 123 -11.48 0.41 8.35
N THR A 124 -10.33 -0.27 8.25
CA THR A 124 -10.07 -1.51 8.97
C THR A 124 -9.08 -1.31 10.11
N LYS A 125 -9.47 -1.69 11.32
CA LYS A 125 -8.58 -1.77 12.47
C LYS A 125 -7.93 -3.15 12.55
N TYR A 126 -6.61 -3.17 12.66
CA TYR A 126 -5.86 -4.41 12.86
C TYR A 126 -5.74 -4.71 14.34
N VAL A 127 -6.15 -5.91 14.73
CA VAL A 127 -6.16 -6.36 16.14
C VAL A 127 -5.01 -7.34 16.34
N ALA A 128 -4.10 -7.00 17.22
CA ALA A 128 -2.99 -7.83 17.62
C ALA A 128 -3.34 -8.66 18.87
N LYS A 129 -2.80 -9.88 18.94
CA LYS A 129 -3.00 -10.83 20.06
C LYS A 129 -1.70 -11.15 20.79
N THR A 130 -0.55 -10.80 20.23
CA THR A 130 0.79 -11.04 20.79
C THR A 130 1.61 -9.77 20.72
N GLU A 131 2.68 -9.68 21.50
CA GLU A 131 3.62 -8.54 21.47
C GLU A 131 4.25 -8.34 20.09
N PHE A 132 4.61 -9.45 19.43
CA PHE A 132 5.15 -9.37 18.07
C PHE A 132 4.12 -8.82 17.08
N GLN A 133 2.86 -9.23 17.16
CA GLN A 133 1.79 -8.66 16.34
C GLN A 133 1.53 -7.18 16.68
N ASN A 134 1.67 -6.77 17.95
CA ASN A 134 1.58 -5.37 18.35
C ASN A 134 2.70 -4.54 17.70
N LEU A 135 3.93 -5.05 17.70
CA LEU A 135 5.04 -4.41 17.03
C LEU A 135 4.78 -4.24 15.53
N LEU A 136 4.34 -5.30 14.85
CA LEU A 136 3.96 -5.23 13.42
C LEU A 136 2.82 -4.24 13.18
N LYS A 137 1.81 -4.25 14.03
CA LYS A 137 0.69 -3.30 13.95
C LYS A 137 1.19 -1.85 14.07
N ALA A 138 2.01 -1.56 15.07
CA ALA A 138 2.56 -0.22 15.28
C ALA A 138 3.41 0.27 14.10
N THR A 139 4.18 -0.62 13.46
CA THR A 139 5.07 -0.24 12.35
C THR A 139 4.36 -0.11 11.00
N ILE A 140 3.23 -0.79 10.79
CA ILE A 140 2.60 -0.91 9.46
C ILE A 140 1.20 -0.30 9.41
N TYR A 141 0.37 -0.55 10.40
CA TYR A 141 -1.07 -0.26 10.35
C TYR A 141 -1.51 0.86 11.31
N GLY A 142 -0.79 1.11 12.39
CA GLY A 142 -1.18 2.07 13.42
C GLY A 142 -2.39 1.62 14.26
N ASP A 143 -2.86 2.50 15.14
CA ASP A 143 -3.94 2.19 16.10
C ASP A 143 -5.33 2.60 15.64
N ASN A 144 -5.44 3.60 14.78
CA ASN A 144 -6.72 4.23 14.41
C ASN A 144 -7.45 3.58 13.24
N GLY A 145 -6.91 2.48 12.72
CA GLY A 145 -7.40 1.88 11.49
C GLY A 145 -6.79 2.53 10.24
N VAL A 146 -6.83 1.79 9.15
CA VAL A 146 -6.34 2.24 7.84
C VAL A 146 -7.44 2.09 6.81
N GLU A 147 -7.42 2.98 5.83
CA GLU A 147 -8.33 2.88 4.70
C GLU A 147 -8.04 1.62 3.88
N THR A 148 -9.09 0.86 3.61
CA THR A 148 -9.02 -0.42 2.91
C THR A 148 -10.14 -0.55 1.87
N THR A 149 -9.96 -1.42 0.88
CA THR A 149 -11.03 -1.82 -0.03
C THR A 149 -12.08 -2.70 0.65
N PRO A 150 -11.73 -3.67 1.52
CA PRO A 150 -12.74 -4.25 2.40
C PRO A 150 -13.50 -3.17 3.20
N GLY A 151 -14.82 -3.28 3.22
CA GLY A 151 -15.73 -2.29 3.80
C GLY A 151 -16.18 -1.18 2.85
N THR A 152 -15.55 -1.02 1.70
CA THR A 152 -15.92 0.02 0.73
C THR A 152 -17.30 -0.23 0.13
N LEU A 153 -18.12 0.83 0.06
CA LEU A 153 -19.42 0.87 -0.58
C LEU A 153 -19.37 1.84 -1.78
N ILE A 154 -19.78 1.38 -2.96
CA ILE A 154 -19.79 2.14 -4.21
C ILE A 154 -21.01 1.79 -5.06
N MET A 155 -21.49 2.72 -5.88
CA MET A 155 -22.51 2.41 -6.89
C MET A 155 -21.95 1.43 -7.93
N ARG A 156 -22.71 0.38 -8.23
CA ARG A 156 -22.32 -0.65 -9.20
C ARG A 156 -21.96 -0.06 -10.57
N ASP A 157 -22.80 0.82 -11.08
CA ASP A 157 -22.59 1.43 -12.39
C ASP A 157 -21.39 2.36 -12.42
N THR A 158 -21.13 3.08 -11.33
CA THR A 158 -19.91 3.89 -11.17
C THR A 158 -18.65 3.00 -11.20
N PHE A 159 -18.69 1.87 -10.47
CA PHE A 159 -17.60 0.91 -10.50
C PHE A 159 -17.33 0.37 -11.92
N LEU A 160 -18.38 -0.01 -12.63
CA LEU A 160 -18.26 -0.54 -14.00
C LEU A 160 -17.71 0.50 -14.98
N LYS A 161 -18.15 1.77 -14.87
CA LYS A 161 -17.63 2.88 -15.69
C LYS A 161 -16.15 3.18 -15.43
N LEU A 162 -15.71 3.07 -14.19
CA LEU A 162 -14.31 3.29 -13.82
C LEU A 162 -13.37 2.16 -14.28
N GLY A 163 -13.91 1.02 -14.63
CA GLY A 163 -13.18 -0.23 -14.80
C GLY A 163 -12.92 -0.97 -13.49
N GLY A 164 -12.87 -2.29 -13.56
CA GLY A 164 -12.66 -3.19 -12.43
C GLY A 164 -11.26 -3.11 -11.83
N PHE A 165 -11.00 -3.97 -10.86
CA PHE A 165 -9.66 -4.20 -10.33
C PHE A 165 -8.74 -4.79 -11.41
N ILE A 166 -7.45 -4.48 -11.36
CA ILE A 166 -6.44 -5.08 -12.26
C ILE A 166 -6.39 -6.59 -11.98
N GLU A 167 -6.42 -7.37 -13.06
CA GLU A 167 -6.35 -8.82 -13.01
C GLU A 167 -4.89 -9.32 -13.12
N GLY A 168 -4.63 -10.58 -12.74
CA GLY A 168 -3.30 -11.19 -12.80
C GLY A 168 -2.36 -10.83 -11.64
N VAL A 169 -2.79 -10.03 -10.69
CA VAL A 169 -1.98 -9.60 -9.55
C VAL A 169 -2.59 -10.01 -8.21
N ARG A 170 -1.74 -10.46 -7.30
CA ARG A 170 -2.17 -10.93 -5.99
C ARG A 170 -2.43 -9.79 -5.00
N THR A 171 -1.86 -8.63 -5.22
CA THR A 171 -1.88 -7.50 -4.29
C THR A 171 -1.71 -6.19 -5.04
N SER A 172 -2.04 -5.09 -4.36
CA SER A 172 -1.99 -3.73 -4.87
C SER A 172 -3.02 -3.39 -5.95
N ASP A 173 -3.83 -4.35 -6.39
CA ASP A 173 -5.03 -4.15 -7.18
C ASP A 173 -6.00 -3.17 -6.49
N ASP A 174 -6.11 -3.30 -5.19
CA ASP A 174 -6.93 -2.47 -4.31
C ASP A 174 -6.40 -1.03 -4.16
N LEU A 175 -5.09 -0.87 -4.05
CA LEU A 175 -4.46 0.46 -3.98
C LEU A 175 -4.62 1.21 -5.30
N GLU A 176 -4.40 0.52 -6.42
CA GLU A 176 -4.61 1.06 -7.74
C GLU A 176 -6.05 1.52 -7.93
N TRP A 177 -6.97 0.64 -7.67
CA TRP A 177 -8.37 0.94 -7.87
C TRP A 177 -8.79 2.17 -7.02
N ARG A 178 -8.43 2.26 -5.75
CA ARG A 178 -8.73 3.40 -4.90
C ARG A 178 -8.10 4.71 -5.41
N GLU A 179 -6.87 4.64 -5.92
CA GLU A 179 -6.24 5.83 -6.51
C GLU A 179 -6.95 6.25 -7.80
N ARG A 180 -7.33 5.32 -8.65
CA ARG A 180 -8.08 5.56 -9.88
C ARG A 180 -9.46 6.15 -9.59
N VAL A 181 -10.16 5.64 -8.60
CA VAL A 181 -11.43 6.21 -8.10
C VAL A 181 -11.27 7.69 -7.74
N ARG A 182 -10.24 8.04 -6.97
CA ARG A 182 -9.98 9.44 -6.59
C ARG A 182 -9.59 10.32 -7.76
N ARG A 183 -8.79 9.82 -8.70
CA ARG A 183 -8.36 10.58 -9.88
C ARG A 183 -9.51 10.91 -10.83
N ASN A 184 -10.58 10.14 -10.83
CA ASN A 184 -11.76 10.39 -11.64
C ASN A 184 -12.70 11.43 -11.04
N GLY A 185 -12.33 12.11 -9.98
CA GLY A 185 -13.06 13.24 -9.41
C GLY A 185 -14.34 12.86 -8.68
N LEU A 186 -14.53 11.58 -8.34
CA LEU A 186 -15.68 11.11 -7.58
C LEU A 186 -15.66 11.68 -6.16
N LYS A 187 -16.84 11.97 -5.61
CA LYS A 187 -16.97 12.37 -4.21
C LYS A 187 -16.75 11.16 -3.30
N CYS A 188 -15.49 11.01 -2.86
CA CYS A 188 -15.04 9.92 -2.00
C CYS A 188 -14.97 10.37 -0.54
N ILE A 189 -15.48 9.55 0.37
CA ILE A 189 -15.39 9.76 1.81
C ILE A 189 -14.69 8.58 2.46
N THR A 190 -13.76 8.88 3.36
CA THR A 190 -13.14 7.92 4.26
C THR A 190 -13.57 8.27 5.68
N PRO A 191 -14.36 7.41 6.35
CA PRO A 191 -14.76 7.63 7.74
C PRO A 191 -13.55 7.78 8.66
N LYS A 192 -13.70 8.56 9.72
CA LYS A 192 -12.64 8.72 10.74
C LYS A 192 -12.52 7.50 11.64
N GLU A 193 -13.67 6.90 11.97
CA GLU A 193 -13.74 5.72 12.80
C GLU A 193 -13.63 4.45 11.96
N PHE A 194 -13.07 3.40 12.57
CA PHE A 194 -13.00 2.10 11.89
C PHE A 194 -14.36 1.40 11.92
N SER A 195 -14.73 0.84 10.81
CA SER A 195 -15.97 0.05 10.65
C SER A 195 -15.73 -1.45 10.50
N LEU A 196 -14.46 -1.86 10.39
CA LEU A 196 -14.07 -3.26 10.25
C LEU A 196 -12.90 -3.60 11.17
N THR A 197 -12.82 -4.89 11.53
CA THR A 197 -11.69 -5.45 12.28
C THR A 197 -11.03 -6.60 11.51
N TYR A 198 -9.69 -6.66 11.60
CA TYR A 198 -8.89 -7.76 11.06
C TYR A 198 -7.98 -8.31 12.17
N SER A 199 -8.12 -9.58 12.51
CA SER A 199 -7.41 -10.21 13.64
C SER A 199 -6.48 -11.35 13.25
N ASP A 200 -6.20 -11.53 11.95
CA ASP A 200 -5.40 -12.65 11.43
C ASP A 200 -3.97 -12.20 11.02
N ILE A 201 -3.35 -11.38 11.86
CA ILE A 201 -1.95 -10.98 11.69
C ILE A 201 -1.08 -12.21 11.95
N SER A 202 -0.17 -12.54 11.01
CA SER A 202 0.75 -13.68 11.21
C SER A 202 1.73 -13.42 12.36
N ASN A 203 1.93 -14.42 13.21
CA ASN A 203 2.92 -14.37 14.30
C ASN A 203 4.32 -14.86 13.87
N SER A 204 4.52 -15.19 12.60
CA SER A 204 5.80 -15.66 12.07
C SER A 204 6.54 -14.56 11.31
N ILE A 205 7.75 -14.23 11.75
CA ILE A 205 8.66 -13.28 11.06
C ILE A 205 8.87 -13.71 9.61
N TYR A 206 9.21 -14.99 9.39
CA TYR A 206 9.45 -15.53 8.05
C TYR A 206 8.24 -15.36 7.12
N LEU A 207 7.05 -15.71 7.59
CA LEU A 207 5.83 -15.57 6.79
C LEU A 207 5.52 -14.10 6.48
N ASN A 208 5.78 -13.18 7.40
CA ASN A 208 5.59 -11.76 7.16
C ASN A 208 6.61 -11.23 6.13
N ILE A 209 7.90 -11.55 6.28
CA ILE A 209 8.94 -11.16 5.30
C ILE A 209 8.58 -11.72 3.91
N LYS A 210 8.24 -13.01 3.80
CA LYS A 210 7.83 -13.64 2.54
C LYS A 210 6.61 -12.95 1.94
N ARG A 211 5.61 -12.63 2.77
CA ARG A 211 4.39 -11.92 2.34
C ARG A 211 4.73 -10.53 1.80
N PHE A 212 5.51 -9.74 2.53
CA PHE A 212 5.88 -8.39 2.10
C PHE A 212 6.75 -8.41 0.85
N PHE A 213 7.67 -9.35 0.74
CA PHE A 213 8.47 -9.52 -0.48
C PHE A 213 7.58 -9.81 -1.71
N LEU A 214 6.65 -10.75 -1.58
CA LEU A 214 5.68 -11.05 -2.65
C LEU A 214 4.78 -9.85 -2.96
N TYR A 215 4.36 -9.09 -1.94
CA TYR A 215 3.58 -7.88 -2.15
C TYR A 215 4.35 -6.84 -2.94
N GLN A 216 5.64 -6.66 -2.64
CA GLN A 216 6.49 -5.73 -3.37
C GLN A 216 6.70 -6.16 -4.83
N LEU A 217 6.90 -7.45 -5.10
CA LEU A 217 7.04 -7.97 -6.46
C LEU A 217 5.77 -7.68 -7.30
N HIS A 218 4.61 -7.94 -6.76
CA HIS A 218 3.36 -7.66 -7.47
C HIS A 218 3.11 -6.15 -7.59
N ALA A 219 3.38 -5.38 -6.55
CA ALA A 219 3.27 -3.92 -6.59
C ALA A 219 4.16 -3.29 -7.64
N ALA A 220 5.35 -3.82 -7.86
CA ALA A 220 6.27 -3.34 -8.88
C ALA A 220 5.76 -3.56 -10.32
N SER A 221 4.86 -4.52 -10.52
CA SER A 221 4.25 -4.80 -11.83
C SER A 221 3.08 -3.87 -12.19
N ILE A 222 2.57 -3.09 -11.23
CA ILE A 222 1.41 -2.22 -11.42
C ILE A 222 1.87 -0.76 -11.43
N ASP A 223 1.27 0.07 -12.29
CA ASP A 223 1.66 1.48 -12.47
C ASP A 223 1.14 2.42 -11.37
N VAL A 224 0.56 1.87 -10.33
CA VAL A 224 -0.10 2.58 -9.22
C VAL A 224 0.85 3.28 -8.28
N GLN A 225 2.05 2.85 -8.26
CA GLN A 225 2.95 3.23 -7.21
C GLN A 225 4.18 3.98 -7.73
N ASN A 226 3.95 5.13 -8.32
CA ASN A 226 5.02 6.12 -8.41
C ASN A 226 5.72 6.28 -7.04
N LYS A 227 4.99 6.13 -5.95
CA LYS A 227 5.47 6.18 -4.57
C LYS A 227 6.37 5.01 -4.18
N MET A 228 6.01 3.78 -4.57
CA MET A 228 6.83 2.60 -4.25
C MET A 228 8.02 2.48 -5.21
N LYS A 229 7.84 2.86 -6.48
CA LYS A 229 8.96 3.02 -7.43
C LYS A 229 9.96 4.04 -6.90
N ASP A 230 9.47 5.15 -6.35
CA ASP A 230 10.31 6.18 -5.73
C ASP A 230 11.08 5.66 -4.51
N ILE A 231 10.47 4.84 -3.66
CA ILE A 231 11.16 4.21 -2.52
C ILE A 231 12.23 3.23 -2.99
N HIS A 232 11.94 2.36 -3.97
CA HIS A 232 12.92 1.42 -4.51
C HIS A 232 14.06 2.16 -5.19
N LEU A 233 13.73 3.20 -5.95
CA LEU A 233 14.70 4.05 -6.61
C LEU A 233 15.59 4.76 -5.58
N ALA A 234 14.99 5.32 -4.52
CA ALA A 234 15.71 5.95 -3.42
C ALA A 234 16.65 4.97 -2.71
N PHE A 235 16.18 3.75 -2.45
CA PHE A 235 17.00 2.69 -1.86
C PHE A 235 18.15 2.28 -2.79
N PHE A 236 17.89 2.11 -4.08
CA PHE A 236 18.93 1.78 -5.07
C PHE A 236 19.97 2.89 -5.16
N LEU A 237 19.56 4.15 -5.20
CA LEU A 237 20.46 5.30 -5.21
C LEU A 237 21.34 5.35 -3.94
N LEU A 238 20.73 5.12 -2.78
CA LEU A 238 21.42 5.12 -1.50
C LEU A 238 22.45 3.99 -1.41
N LEU A 239 22.04 2.79 -1.83
CA LEU A 239 22.94 1.63 -1.89
C LEU A 239 24.10 1.89 -2.85
N SER A 240 23.82 2.45 -4.03
CA SER A 240 24.84 2.82 -5.00
C SER A 240 25.83 3.83 -4.45
N ALA A 241 25.35 4.87 -3.76
CA ALA A 241 26.20 5.90 -3.14
C ALA A 241 27.11 5.35 -2.03
N LEU A 242 26.67 4.31 -1.32
CA LEU A 242 27.46 3.66 -0.27
C LEU A 242 28.45 2.64 -0.81
N VAL A 243 28.00 1.84 -1.77
CA VAL A 243 28.74 0.65 -2.22
C VAL A 243 29.76 0.97 -3.32
N ILE A 244 29.37 1.76 -4.32
CA ILE A 244 30.25 2.03 -5.48
C ILE A 244 31.59 2.65 -5.09
N PRO A 245 31.67 3.70 -4.25
CA PRO A 245 32.94 4.30 -3.88
C PRO A 245 33.87 3.33 -3.13
N ARG A 246 33.30 2.39 -2.38
CA ARG A 246 34.03 1.45 -1.51
C ARG A 246 34.14 0.05 -2.09
N TRP A 247 33.63 -0.18 -3.31
CA TRP A 247 33.52 -1.51 -3.89
C TRP A 247 34.83 -2.30 -3.81
N ASN A 248 35.93 -1.72 -4.28
CA ASN A 248 37.22 -2.42 -4.29
C ASN A 248 37.78 -2.69 -2.89
N ALA A 249 37.43 -1.87 -1.90
CA ALA A 249 37.76 -2.14 -0.50
C ALA A 249 36.91 -3.28 0.08
N ILE A 250 35.64 -3.37 -0.34
CA ILE A 250 34.73 -4.43 0.11
C ILE A 250 35.15 -5.79 -0.46
N ILE A 251 35.48 -5.87 -1.74
CA ILE A 251 35.91 -7.13 -2.38
C ILE A 251 37.37 -7.50 -2.13
N GLY A 252 38.18 -6.55 -1.65
CA GLY A 252 39.53 -6.81 -1.11
C GLY A 252 40.64 -7.11 -2.12
N TRP A 253 40.40 -7.16 -3.45
CA TRP A 253 41.36 -7.67 -4.40
C TRP A 253 41.47 -6.86 -5.69
N LYS A 254 42.70 -6.38 -5.97
CA LYS A 254 43.02 -5.73 -7.24
C LYS A 254 42.96 -6.66 -8.46
N GLU A 255 43.09 -7.96 -8.26
CA GLU A 255 43.09 -8.99 -9.30
C GLU A 255 41.77 -9.74 -9.43
N SER A 256 40.75 -9.30 -8.70
CA SER A 256 39.43 -9.91 -8.75
C SER A 256 38.73 -9.59 -10.08
N LEU A 257 38.02 -10.56 -10.64
CA LEU A 257 37.07 -10.37 -11.76
C LEU A 257 36.02 -9.26 -11.50
N PHE A 258 35.79 -8.94 -10.21
CA PHE A 258 34.85 -7.91 -9.77
C PHE A 258 35.50 -6.56 -9.48
N TYR A 259 36.81 -6.41 -9.75
CA TYR A 259 37.46 -5.12 -9.56
C TYR A 259 36.90 -4.06 -10.50
N ILE A 260 36.51 -2.92 -9.94
CA ILE A 260 36.00 -1.78 -10.72
C ILE A 260 37.08 -0.70 -10.78
N PRO A 261 37.62 -0.38 -11.97
CA PRO A 261 38.58 0.72 -12.15
C PRO A 261 38.00 2.07 -11.64
N ASP A 262 38.86 2.93 -11.13
CA ASP A 262 38.43 4.22 -10.57
C ASP A 262 37.71 5.09 -11.60
N VAL A 263 38.11 5.05 -12.86
CA VAL A 263 37.41 5.73 -13.97
C VAL A 263 35.97 5.26 -14.09
N THR A 264 35.74 3.95 -13.99
CA THR A 264 34.39 3.37 -14.04
C THR A 264 33.57 3.79 -12.82
N LYS A 265 34.16 3.85 -11.62
CA LYS A 265 33.48 4.37 -10.42
C LYS A 265 33.06 5.81 -10.58
N ILE A 266 33.95 6.67 -11.08
CA ILE A 266 33.65 8.09 -11.35
C ILE A 266 32.46 8.18 -12.31
N TYR A 267 32.47 7.40 -13.38
CA TYR A 267 31.41 7.39 -14.37
C TYR A 267 30.07 6.98 -13.75
N LEU A 268 30.04 5.89 -12.99
CA LEU A 268 28.84 5.41 -12.31
C LEU A 268 28.33 6.43 -11.27
N LEU A 269 29.22 7.05 -10.49
CA LEU A 269 28.88 8.08 -9.52
C LEU A 269 28.32 9.33 -10.21
N SER A 270 28.91 9.75 -11.33
CA SER A 270 28.41 10.88 -12.11
C SER A 270 27.03 10.62 -12.66
N LEU A 271 26.78 9.45 -13.25
CA LEU A 271 25.46 9.06 -13.75
C LEU A 271 24.42 9.03 -12.62
N THR A 272 24.76 8.44 -11.49
CA THR A 272 23.85 8.34 -10.33
C THR A 272 23.57 9.73 -9.75
N SER A 273 24.57 10.62 -9.71
CA SER A 273 24.41 12.01 -9.27
C SER A 273 23.51 12.82 -10.19
N ILE A 274 23.70 12.71 -11.50
CA ILE A 274 22.86 13.39 -12.51
C ILE A 274 21.43 12.90 -12.40
N PHE A 275 21.23 11.59 -12.20
CA PHE A 275 19.90 11.02 -12.04
C PHE A 275 19.22 11.50 -10.74
N ALA A 276 19.96 11.54 -9.61
CA ALA A 276 19.46 12.07 -8.35
C ALA A 276 19.10 13.56 -8.46
N LEU A 277 19.94 14.35 -9.13
CA LEU A 277 19.67 15.77 -9.41
C LEU A 277 18.43 15.95 -10.28
N LYS A 278 18.28 15.14 -11.33
CA LYS A 278 17.06 15.15 -12.15
C LYS A 278 15.82 14.88 -11.32
N LEU A 279 15.84 13.89 -10.44
CA LEU A 279 14.73 13.60 -9.53
C LEU A 279 14.43 14.78 -8.61
N LEU A 280 15.44 15.47 -8.10
CA LEU A 280 15.28 16.68 -7.29
C LEU A 280 14.61 17.79 -8.09
N ILE A 281 15.07 18.05 -9.31
CA ILE A 281 14.54 19.07 -10.21
C ILE A 281 13.09 18.75 -10.60
N ASP A 282 12.80 17.54 -11.03
CA ASP A 282 11.45 17.10 -11.40
C ASP A 282 10.48 17.27 -10.23
N ASN A 283 10.91 17.00 -9.00
CA ASN A 283 10.10 17.18 -7.80
C ASN A 283 9.90 18.66 -7.41
N LEU A 284 10.85 19.55 -7.75
CA LEU A 284 10.74 20.99 -7.48
C LEU A 284 9.75 21.67 -8.44
N PHE A 285 9.71 21.24 -9.70
CA PHE A 285 8.94 21.89 -10.77
C PHE A 285 7.63 21.17 -11.13
N ARG A 286 7.39 19.94 -10.64
CA ARG A 286 6.09 19.28 -10.83
C ARG A 286 4.98 20.06 -10.13
N LYS A 287 4.03 20.53 -10.90
CA LYS A 287 2.76 21.08 -10.42
C LYS A 287 2.02 20.02 -9.57
N LYS A 288 1.44 20.48 -8.51
CA LYS A 288 0.79 19.94 -7.33
C LYS A 288 -0.25 18.81 -7.52
N GLU A 289 -0.03 17.80 -8.35
CA GLU A 289 -1.07 16.77 -8.61
C GLU A 289 -0.87 15.41 -7.95
N SER A 290 0.15 15.17 -7.18
CA SER A 290 0.25 13.88 -6.47
C SER A 290 0.90 13.98 -5.10
N SER A 291 0.11 13.61 -4.13
CA SER A 291 0.50 13.10 -2.79
C SER A 291 1.71 13.77 -2.13
N PHE A 292 1.36 14.73 -1.32
CA PHE A 292 2.21 15.51 -0.43
C PHE A 292 3.23 14.73 0.42
N ILE A 293 3.02 13.44 0.66
CA ILE A 293 3.81 12.67 1.63
C ILE A 293 5.15 12.18 1.07
N PHE A 294 5.21 11.76 -0.19
CA PHE A 294 6.41 11.13 -0.77
C PHE A 294 7.37 12.10 -1.48
N SER A 295 6.86 13.21 -2.00
CA SER A 295 7.73 14.22 -2.60
C SER A 295 8.80 14.77 -1.64
N PRO A 296 8.49 15.07 -0.34
CA PRO A 296 9.51 15.42 0.66
C PRO A 296 10.47 14.28 0.99
N PHE A 297 9.98 13.05 1.04
CA PHE A 297 10.82 11.86 1.30
C PHE A 297 11.84 11.65 0.17
N LEU A 298 11.38 11.61 -1.07
CA LEU A 298 12.27 11.41 -2.22
C LEU A 298 13.30 12.54 -2.35
N LYS A 299 12.90 13.79 -2.11
CA LYS A 299 13.82 14.94 -2.06
C LYS A 299 14.89 14.76 -0.98
N THR A 300 14.47 14.29 0.20
CA THR A 300 15.40 14.03 1.30
C THR A 300 16.38 12.92 0.93
N ILE A 301 15.92 11.82 0.36
CA ILE A 301 16.78 10.71 -0.07
C ILE A 301 17.72 11.15 -1.21
N ALA A 302 17.22 11.86 -2.22
CA ALA A 302 18.06 12.35 -3.31
C ALA A 302 19.14 13.34 -2.77
N PHE A 303 18.79 14.18 -1.80
CA PHE A 303 19.74 15.05 -1.13
C PHE A 303 20.79 14.26 -0.33
N ILE A 304 20.37 13.21 0.41
CA ILE A 304 21.28 12.29 1.11
C ILE A 304 22.26 11.66 0.14
N VAL A 305 21.76 11.15 -0.99
CA VAL A 305 22.58 10.47 -2.01
C VAL A 305 23.62 11.41 -2.59
N VAL A 306 23.20 12.60 -3.02
CA VAL A 306 24.14 13.63 -3.54
C VAL A 306 25.18 13.99 -2.49
N THR A 307 24.77 14.16 -1.23
CA THR A 307 25.67 14.46 -0.13
C THR A 307 26.68 13.34 0.11
N MET A 308 26.24 12.09 0.13
CA MET A 308 27.15 10.94 0.29
C MET A 308 28.12 10.82 -0.87
N MET A 309 27.69 11.14 -2.09
CA MET A 309 28.57 11.15 -3.24
C MET A 309 29.64 12.25 -3.13
N VAL A 310 29.24 13.45 -2.70
CA VAL A 310 30.19 14.56 -2.46
C VAL A 310 31.20 14.19 -1.37
N ILE A 311 30.75 13.60 -0.25
CA ILE A 311 31.63 13.19 0.84
C ILE A 311 32.64 12.13 0.39
N ASN A 312 32.20 11.17 -0.42
CA ASN A 312 33.04 10.07 -0.89
C ASN A 312 33.76 10.38 -2.20
N TRP A 313 33.59 11.58 -2.77
CA TRP A 313 34.14 11.94 -4.07
C TRP A 313 35.66 11.77 -4.12
N ASN A 314 36.40 12.38 -3.21
CA ASN A 314 37.86 12.27 -3.18
C ASN A 314 38.34 10.84 -2.94
N TYR A 315 37.55 10.02 -2.25
CA TYR A 315 37.84 8.60 -2.05
C TYR A 315 37.63 7.79 -3.35
N ALA A 316 36.63 8.13 -4.13
CA ALA A 316 36.37 7.50 -5.43
C ALA A 316 37.45 7.82 -6.46
N ILE A 317 38.01 9.05 -6.41
CA ILE A 317 39.07 9.52 -7.31
C ILE A 317 40.49 9.32 -6.73
N ALA A 318 40.64 8.48 -5.78
CA ALA A 318 41.72 8.01 -4.88
C ALA A 318 43.20 8.47 -5.08
N LYS A 319 43.52 9.18 -6.16
CA LYS A 319 44.91 9.61 -6.47
C LYS A 319 45.02 11.08 -6.84
N TRP A 320 44.00 11.87 -6.56
CA TRP A 320 44.03 13.29 -6.90
C TRP A 320 44.62 14.08 -5.72
N GLU A 321 45.64 14.85 -6.02
CA GLU A 321 46.26 15.77 -5.11
C GLU A 321 45.28 16.90 -4.74
N GLU A 322 45.51 17.56 -3.60
CA GLU A 322 44.63 18.62 -3.09
C GLU A 322 44.44 19.80 -4.07
N ASP A 323 45.38 19.96 -5.00
CA ASP A 323 45.31 21.03 -6.05
C ASP A 323 44.51 20.61 -7.29
N ALA A 324 43.95 19.38 -7.33
CA ALA A 324 43.19 18.94 -8.46
C ALA A 324 41.87 19.72 -8.57
N LEU A 325 41.53 20.12 -9.80
CA LEU A 325 40.33 20.92 -10.11
C LEU A 325 39.01 20.34 -9.57
N LEU A 326 38.97 19.02 -9.38
CA LEU A 326 37.79 18.28 -8.90
C LEU A 326 37.90 17.85 -7.43
N TYR A 327 38.94 18.27 -6.72
CA TYR A 327 39.07 18.02 -5.29
C TYR A 327 38.06 18.84 -4.48
N ILE A 328 37.34 18.18 -3.56
CA ILE A 328 36.37 18.84 -2.69
C ILE A 328 36.98 19.04 -1.30
N PRO A 329 37.21 20.27 -0.84
CA PRO A 329 37.78 20.54 0.48
C PRO A 329 36.99 19.88 1.62
N HIS A 330 37.66 19.43 2.64
CA HIS A 330 37.03 18.82 3.80
C HIS A 330 36.01 19.71 4.49
N ILE A 331 36.26 21.03 4.54
CA ILE A 331 35.33 21.99 5.13
C ILE A 331 33.96 22.00 4.39
N THR A 332 33.98 21.89 3.07
CA THR A 332 32.74 21.78 2.27
C THR A 332 31.98 20.51 2.61
N LYS A 333 32.69 19.38 2.78
CA LYS A 333 32.08 18.12 3.20
C LYS A 333 31.45 18.22 4.58
N PHE A 334 32.10 18.92 5.53
CA PHE A 334 31.54 19.19 6.86
C PHE A 334 30.24 19.97 6.79
N TYR A 335 30.17 21.03 5.99
CA TYR A 335 28.95 21.82 5.82
C TYR A 335 27.81 20.97 5.25
N VAL A 336 28.10 20.18 4.23
CA VAL A 336 27.11 19.30 3.62
C VAL A 336 26.63 18.26 4.62
N LEU A 337 27.55 17.66 5.40
CA LEU A 337 27.20 16.70 6.45
C LEU A 337 26.34 17.31 7.56
N PHE A 338 26.69 18.55 7.98
CA PHE A 338 25.93 19.28 8.99
C PHE A 338 24.49 19.58 8.50
N LEU A 339 24.33 20.08 7.27
CA LEU A 339 23.03 20.35 6.68
C LEU A 339 22.19 19.07 6.55
N LEU A 340 22.82 17.96 6.13
CA LEU A 340 22.19 16.67 6.06
C LEU A 340 21.68 16.19 7.43
N THR A 341 22.56 16.19 8.43
CA THR A 341 22.24 15.73 9.79
C THR A 341 21.12 16.58 10.39
N SER A 342 21.19 17.90 10.25
CA SER A 342 20.15 18.81 10.70
C SER A 342 18.81 18.56 10.02
N SER A 343 18.82 18.31 8.70
CA SER A 343 17.60 17.98 7.95
C SER A 343 17.00 16.63 8.37
N LEU A 344 17.84 15.63 8.59
CA LEU A 344 17.40 14.30 9.07
C LEU A 344 16.81 14.38 10.48
N LEU A 345 17.46 15.08 11.40
CA LEU A 345 16.95 15.26 12.77
C LEU A 345 15.63 16.02 12.78
N TYR A 346 15.54 17.10 12.01
CA TYR A 346 14.31 17.88 11.91
C TYR A 346 13.15 17.08 11.34
N ARG A 347 13.37 16.40 10.21
CA ARG A 347 12.30 15.67 9.51
C ARG A 347 12.04 14.27 10.04
N GLY A 348 13.08 13.57 10.50
CA GLY A 348 12.99 12.19 10.96
C GLY A 348 12.61 12.05 12.42
N ILE A 349 12.88 13.05 13.25
CA ILE A 349 12.63 13.00 14.70
C ILE A 349 11.69 14.10 15.14
N TYR A 350 12.06 15.36 14.95
CA TYR A 350 11.26 16.48 15.47
C TYR A 350 9.88 16.57 14.84
N PHE A 351 9.77 16.44 13.52
CA PHE A 351 8.50 16.59 12.82
C PHE A 351 7.50 15.47 13.14
N PRO A 352 7.88 14.18 13.19
CA PRO A 352 7.02 13.11 13.67
C PRO A 352 6.52 13.31 15.11
N ILE A 353 7.42 13.63 16.03
CA ILE A 353 7.06 13.88 17.44
C ILE A 353 6.06 15.05 17.53
N LYS A 354 6.33 16.16 16.84
CA LYS A 354 5.44 17.33 16.85
C LYS A 354 4.03 17.00 16.30
N ASN A 355 3.92 16.07 15.37
CA ASN A 355 2.65 15.68 14.74
C ASN A 355 1.97 14.48 15.44
N GLY A 356 2.44 14.08 16.61
CA GLY A 356 1.83 13.00 17.38
C GLY A 356 1.99 11.60 16.76
N ILE A 357 2.98 11.42 15.89
CA ILE A 357 3.40 10.11 15.39
C ILE A 357 4.50 9.62 16.35
N ALA A 358 4.11 9.29 17.56
CA ALA A 358 4.96 8.62 18.54
C ALA A 358 4.52 7.17 18.71
#